data_ff384b8038250185bf8c1c098985eea2
#
_entry.id   ff384b8038250185bf8c1c098985eea2
#
_cell.length_a   1.000
_cell.length_b   1.000
_cell.length_c   1.000
_cell.angle_alpha   90.00
_cell.angle_beta   90.00
_cell.angle_gamma   90.00
#
_symmetry.space_group_name_H-M   'P 1'
#
loop_
_entity.id
_entity.type
_entity.pdbx_description
1 polymer ?
#
loop_
_entity_poly.entity_id
_entity_poly.type
_entity_poly.pdbx_seq_one_letter_code
_entity_poly.pdbx_strand_id
1 'polypeptide(L)'
;KVVTSSGYKVLNLDYPSTYSPIETLALDLLRPVQQGLSQTKTTHFVAHSMGGLVALHLATALTDFRIGRIVQLGTPNQGSEVADALQHSRWFKAVYGPAGQQLTTEARLQTQPLKKANALGIIAGNRSIDPISSWLIPGPDDGKVAVARTVHDDMDDHIVVPVAHPLLPRSQKVHNQVLYFLQNSTFIK
;
A
#
# COMPACT_ATOMS: atom_id res chain seq x y z
N LYS A 1 -0.36 -12.79 11.81
CA LYS A 1 0.13 -13.40 13.08
C LYS A 1 0.85 -12.37 13.95
N VAL A 2 1.90 -11.66 13.47
CA VAL A 2 2.70 -10.72 14.28
C VAL A 2 1.83 -9.61 14.90
N VAL A 3 0.98 -8.96 14.11
CA VAL A 3 0.09 -7.88 14.59
C VAL A 3 -0.95 -8.42 15.59
N THR A 4 -1.46 -9.62 15.37
CA THR A 4 -2.42 -10.28 16.30
C THR A 4 -1.78 -10.61 17.65
N SER A 5 -0.52 -11.12 17.63
CA SER A 5 0.20 -11.42 18.87
C SER A 5 0.58 -10.17 19.68
N SER A 6 0.50 -8.99 19.05
CA SER A 6 0.72 -7.68 19.70
C SER A 6 -0.57 -7.02 20.22
N GLY A 7 -1.66 -7.79 20.32
CA GLY A 7 -2.93 -7.34 20.94
C GLY A 7 -3.91 -6.65 19.98
N TYR A 8 -3.61 -6.56 18.69
CA TYR A 8 -4.55 -6.01 17.71
C TYR A 8 -5.57 -7.07 17.26
N LYS A 9 -6.85 -6.69 17.17
CA LYS A 9 -7.84 -7.44 16.42
C LYS A 9 -7.58 -7.21 14.92
N VAL A 10 -7.39 -8.28 14.16
CA VAL A 10 -7.05 -8.19 12.75
C VAL A 10 -8.21 -8.63 11.87
N LEU A 11 -8.58 -7.79 10.93
CA LEU A 11 -9.46 -8.12 9.82
C LEU A 11 -8.57 -8.21 8.56
N ASN A 12 -8.42 -9.43 8.03
CA ASN A 12 -7.73 -9.63 6.76
C ASN A 12 -8.76 -9.53 5.64
N LEU A 13 -8.51 -8.60 4.70
CA LEU A 13 -9.40 -8.35 3.57
C LEU A 13 -8.82 -9.04 2.34
N ASP A 14 -9.62 -9.90 1.74
CA ASP A 14 -9.39 -10.48 0.43
C ASP A 14 -10.40 -9.88 -0.55
N TYR A 15 -9.93 -9.48 -1.72
CA TYR A 15 -10.76 -8.82 -2.73
C TYR A 15 -10.25 -9.10 -4.15
N PRO A 16 -11.13 -9.09 -5.15
CA PRO A 16 -10.79 -9.39 -6.54
C PRO A 16 -10.06 -8.21 -7.20
N SER A 17 -8.78 -8.04 -6.87
CA SER A 17 -7.94 -6.87 -7.18
C SER A 17 -7.80 -6.55 -8.68
N THR A 18 -8.18 -7.49 -9.55
CA THR A 18 -8.02 -7.37 -11.03
C THR A 18 -9.31 -7.02 -11.76
N TYR A 19 -10.45 -6.94 -11.08
CA TYR A 19 -11.76 -6.79 -11.74
C TYR A 19 -12.27 -5.35 -11.84
N SER A 20 -11.83 -4.48 -10.96
CA SER A 20 -12.38 -3.12 -10.86
C SER A 20 -11.28 -2.08 -10.65
N PRO A 21 -11.54 -0.80 -10.94
CA PRO A 21 -10.69 0.33 -10.54
C PRO A 21 -10.47 0.40 -9.02
N ILE A 22 -9.39 1.05 -8.58
CA ILE A 22 -8.98 1.16 -7.17
C ILE A 22 -10.10 1.75 -6.30
N GLU A 23 -10.77 2.79 -6.78
CA GLU A 23 -11.88 3.48 -6.09
C GLU A 23 -13.06 2.53 -5.87
N THR A 24 -13.42 1.76 -6.90
CA THR A 24 -14.51 0.78 -6.81
C THR A 24 -14.16 -0.34 -5.83
N LEU A 25 -12.92 -0.85 -5.88
CA LEU A 25 -12.44 -1.86 -4.92
C LEU A 25 -12.53 -1.33 -3.49
N ALA A 26 -12.21 -0.07 -3.24
CA ALA A 26 -12.34 0.55 -1.93
C ALA A 26 -13.81 0.65 -1.49
N LEU A 27 -14.73 1.04 -2.39
CA LEU A 27 -16.16 1.11 -2.08
C LEU A 27 -16.77 -0.27 -1.80
N ASP A 28 -16.39 -1.30 -2.55
CA ASP A 28 -16.83 -2.68 -2.33
C ASP A 28 -16.40 -3.22 -0.97
N LEU A 29 -15.24 -2.76 -0.45
CA LEU A 29 -14.72 -3.11 0.85
C LEU A 29 -15.35 -2.35 2.02
N LEU A 30 -16.10 -1.26 1.76
CA LEU A 30 -16.70 -0.46 2.84
C LEU A 30 -17.59 -1.30 3.76
N ARG A 31 -18.55 -2.02 3.19
CA ARG A 31 -19.53 -2.80 3.98
C ARG A 31 -18.85 -3.89 4.82
N PRO A 32 -18.01 -4.78 4.28
CA PRO A 32 -17.32 -5.79 5.09
C PRO A 32 -16.40 -5.17 6.17
N VAL A 33 -15.76 -4.05 5.88
CA VAL A 33 -14.93 -3.33 6.85
C VAL A 33 -15.79 -2.75 7.97
N GLN A 34 -16.86 -2.03 7.66
CA GLN A 34 -17.78 -1.47 8.66
C GLN A 34 -18.35 -2.54 9.59
N GLN A 35 -18.76 -3.69 9.04
CA GLN A 35 -19.24 -4.82 9.84
C GLN A 35 -18.14 -5.40 10.76
N GLY A 36 -16.91 -5.53 10.25
CA GLY A 36 -15.78 -6.03 11.04
C GLY A 36 -15.30 -5.07 12.13
N LEU A 37 -15.52 -3.76 11.93
CA LEU A 37 -15.05 -2.67 12.80
C LEU A 37 -16.10 -2.21 13.82
N SER A 38 -17.33 -2.68 13.77
CA SER A 38 -18.49 -2.17 14.54
C SER A 38 -18.27 -2.02 16.06
N GLN A 39 -17.22 -2.63 16.61
CA GLN A 39 -16.86 -2.56 18.03
C GLN A 39 -15.46 -1.98 18.29
N THR A 40 -14.81 -1.38 17.28
CA THR A 40 -13.45 -0.87 17.45
C THR A 40 -13.44 0.64 17.73
N LYS A 41 -12.53 1.06 18.61
CA LYS A 41 -12.34 2.49 18.93
C LYS A 41 -11.46 3.20 17.90
N THR A 42 -10.48 2.52 17.36
CA THR A 42 -9.52 3.06 16.38
C THR A 42 -9.12 1.97 15.42
N THR A 43 -9.11 2.29 14.13
CA THR A 43 -8.76 1.39 13.04
C THR A 43 -7.44 1.81 12.43
N HIS A 44 -6.57 0.84 12.20
CA HIS A 44 -5.30 1.02 11.49
C HIS A 44 -5.31 0.20 10.21
N PHE A 45 -4.58 0.65 9.20
CA PHE A 45 -4.39 -0.10 7.97
C PHE A 45 -2.93 -0.49 7.80
N VAL A 46 -2.69 -1.72 7.39
CA VAL A 46 -1.39 -2.19 6.89
C VAL A 46 -1.64 -2.82 5.53
N ALA A 47 -1.07 -2.25 4.50
CA ALA A 47 -1.39 -2.64 3.15
C ALA A 47 -0.14 -2.75 2.27
N HIS A 48 -0.14 -3.70 1.33
CA HIS A 48 0.98 -3.99 0.45
C HIS A 48 0.66 -3.61 -0.99
N SER A 49 1.63 -3.01 -1.67
CA SER A 49 1.56 -2.70 -3.11
C SER A 49 0.33 -1.85 -3.44
N MET A 50 -0.43 -2.16 -4.48
CA MET A 50 -1.68 -1.50 -4.85
C MET A 50 -2.69 -1.43 -3.70
N GLY A 51 -2.69 -2.41 -2.79
CA GLY A 51 -3.54 -2.39 -1.60
C GLY A 51 -3.35 -1.15 -0.72
N GLY A 52 -2.19 -0.50 -0.77
CA GLY A 52 -1.94 0.77 -0.09
C GLY A 52 -2.77 1.92 -0.66
N LEU A 53 -3.00 1.93 -1.97
CA LEU A 53 -3.87 2.91 -2.63
C LEU A 53 -5.35 2.66 -2.28
N VAL A 54 -5.77 1.38 -2.31
CA VAL A 54 -7.11 0.98 -1.88
C VAL A 54 -7.35 1.39 -0.42
N ALA A 55 -6.35 1.20 0.47
CA ALA A 55 -6.45 1.59 1.87
C ALA A 55 -6.61 3.10 2.07
N LEU A 56 -5.97 3.94 1.25
CA LEU A 56 -6.16 5.40 1.29
C LEU A 56 -7.59 5.80 0.93
N HIS A 57 -8.12 5.28 -0.19
CA HIS A 57 -9.50 5.53 -0.60
C HIS A 57 -10.50 5.02 0.45
N LEU A 58 -10.29 3.83 0.98
CA LEU A 58 -11.14 3.23 2.00
C LEU A 58 -11.12 4.05 3.30
N ALA A 59 -9.95 4.49 3.76
CA ALA A 59 -9.82 5.34 4.94
C ALA A 59 -10.54 6.68 4.79
N THR A 60 -10.51 7.26 3.59
CA THR A 60 -11.23 8.50 3.28
C THR A 60 -12.76 8.30 3.28
N ALA A 61 -13.23 7.14 2.82
CA ALA A 61 -14.64 6.81 2.75
C ALA A 61 -15.25 6.38 4.11
N LEU A 62 -14.44 5.94 5.07
CA LEU A 62 -14.86 5.53 6.42
C LEU A 62 -15.06 6.74 7.36
N THR A 63 -16.00 7.62 7.04
CA THR A 63 -16.21 8.89 7.75
C THR A 63 -16.62 8.75 9.22
N ASP A 64 -17.32 7.66 9.56
CA ASP A 64 -17.86 7.40 10.91
C ASP A 64 -16.87 6.65 11.81
N PHE A 65 -15.68 6.35 11.30
CA PHE A 65 -14.67 5.58 12.01
C PHE A 65 -13.43 6.43 12.31
N ARG A 66 -12.89 6.25 13.50
CA ARG A 66 -11.60 6.85 13.84
C ARG A 66 -10.48 6.07 13.15
N ILE A 67 -9.94 6.62 12.09
CA ILE A 67 -8.76 6.09 11.43
C ILE A 67 -7.52 6.53 12.20
N GLY A 68 -6.73 5.58 12.63
CA GLY A 68 -5.51 5.81 13.38
C GLY A 68 -4.31 5.98 12.44
N ARG A 69 -3.60 4.90 12.16
CA ARG A 69 -2.38 4.92 11.35
C ARG A 69 -2.52 4.03 10.13
N ILE A 70 -1.88 4.45 9.03
CA ILE A 70 -1.80 3.69 7.79
C ILE A 70 -0.32 3.38 7.55
N VAL A 71 0.01 2.11 7.30
CA VAL A 71 1.36 1.69 6.90
C VAL A 71 1.28 1.05 5.53
N GLN A 72 2.00 1.64 4.58
CA GLN A 72 2.12 1.14 3.23
C GLN A 72 3.45 0.39 3.04
N LEU A 73 3.39 -0.76 2.37
CA LEU A 73 4.53 -1.61 2.06
C LEU A 73 4.72 -1.63 0.54
N GLY A 74 5.72 -0.95 0.02
CA GLY A 74 6.04 -0.92 -1.41
C GLY A 74 4.90 -0.39 -2.29
N THR A 75 4.09 0.54 -1.81
CA THR A 75 2.96 1.09 -2.56
C THR A 75 3.46 2.08 -3.61
N PRO A 76 3.04 1.94 -4.90
CA PRO A 76 3.39 2.85 -5.97
C PRO A 76 2.54 4.13 -5.91
N ASN A 77 2.74 4.96 -4.90
CA ASN A 77 1.97 6.19 -4.71
C ASN A 77 2.10 7.16 -5.89
N GLN A 78 3.27 7.19 -6.53
CA GLN A 78 3.55 8.00 -7.73
C GLN A 78 3.65 7.17 -9.02
N GLY A 79 3.08 5.96 -9.01
CA GLY A 79 3.08 5.05 -10.15
C GLY A 79 4.27 4.09 -10.19
N SER A 80 4.37 3.37 -11.30
CA SER A 80 5.42 2.37 -11.54
C SER A 80 5.82 2.37 -13.00
N GLU A 81 7.11 2.48 -13.27
CA GLU A 81 7.68 2.38 -14.62
C GLU A 81 7.43 1.00 -15.25
N VAL A 82 7.31 -0.03 -14.43
CA VAL A 82 6.91 -1.37 -14.90
C VAL A 82 5.46 -1.34 -15.43
N ALA A 83 4.56 -0.63 -14.76
CA ALA A 83 3.19 -0.44 -15.25
C ALA A 83 3.18 0.39 -16.54
N ASP A 84 3.98 1.45 -16.63
CA ASP A 84 4.13 2.26 -17.86
C ASP A 84 4.59 1.42 -19.03
N ALA A 85 5.62 0.60 -18.86
CA ALA A 85 6.16 -0.25 -19.91
C ALA A 85 5.19 -1.34 -20.37
N LEU A 86 4.36 -1.88 -19.46
CA LEU A 86 3.52 -3.04 -19.72
C LEU A 86 2.03 -2.71 -19.95
N GLN A 87 1.57 -1.48 -19.72
CA GLN A 87 0.16 -1.09 -19.77
C GLN A 87 -0.57 -1.45 -21.06
N HIS A 88 0.13 -1.45 -22.20
CA HIS A 88 -0.44 -1.80 -23.50
C HIS A 88 -0.44 -3.30 -23.79
N SER A 89 0.29 -4.09 -22.99
CA SER A 89 0.35 -5.55 -23.13
C SER A 89 -1.00 -6.19 -22.78
N ARG A 90 -1.50 -7.07 -23.66
CA ARG A 90 -2.74 -7.83 -23.40
C ARG A 90 -2.60 -8.71 -22.15
N TRP A 91 -1.41 -9.23 -21.91
CA TRP A 91 -1.11 -10.05 -20.74
C TRP A 91 -1.19 -9.21 -19.46
N PHE A 92 -0.59 -8.02 -19.44
CA PHE A 92 -0.65 -7.11 -18.28
C PHE A 92 -2.10 -6.73 -17.94
N LYS A 93 -2.91 -6.38 -18.95
CA LYS A 93 -4.33 -6.07 -18.78
C LYS A 93 -5.14 -7.26 -18.24
N ALA A 94 -4.83 -8.48 -18.70
CA ALA A 94 -5.50 -9.68 -18.22
C ALA A 94 -5.14 -10.05 -16.77
N VAL A 95 -3.87 -9.79 -16.36
CA VAL A 95 -3.36 -10.16 -15.04
C VAL A 95 -3.65 -9.08 -13.98
N TYR A 96 -3.52 -7.80 -14.34
CA TYR A 96 -3.65 -6.68 -13.39
C TYR A 96 -4.96 -5.90 -13.53
N GLY A 97 -5.74 -6.13 -14.59
CA GLY A 97 -7.05 -5.55 -14.80
C GLY A 97 -7.10 -4.02 -14.85
N PRO A 98 -8.28 -3.42 -14.61
CA PRO A 98 -8.45 -1.97 -14.61
C PRO A 98 -7.61 -1.26 -13.54
N ALA A 99 -7.47 -1.83 -12.35
CA ALA A 99 -6.64 -1.26 -11.29
C ALA A 99 -5.15 -1.19 -11.69
N GLY A 100 -4.66 -2.16 -12.47
CA GLY A 100 -3.29 -2.13 -12.98
C GLY A 100 -3.00 -0.95 -13.90
N GLN A 101 -3.99 -0.50 -14.68
CA GLN A 101 -3.89 0.69 -15.54
C GLN A 101 -3.75 1.98 -14.72
N GLN A 102 -4.30 2.00 -13.51
CA GLN A 102 -4.19 3.14 -12.59
C GLN A 102 -2.84 3.20 -11.85
N LEU A 103 -1.96 2.21 -12.05
CA LEU A 103 -0.61 2.20 -11.47
C LEU A 103 0.44 2.85 -12.37
N THR A 104 0.07 3.37 -13.54
CA THR A 104 0.99 4.12 -14.39
C THR A 104 1.39 5.44 -13.72
N THR A 105 2.58 5.95 -14.07
CA THR A 105 3.05 7.22 -13.51
C THR A 105 2.12 8.38 -13.89
N GLU A 106 1.59 8.39 -15.10
CA GLU A 106 0.62 9.40 -15.56
C GLU A 106 -0.70 9.34 -14.77
N ALA A 107 -1.26 8.14 -14.57
CA ALA A 107 -2.52 7.97 -13.84
C ALA A 107 -2.39 8.39 -12.35
N ARG A 108 -1.19 8.28 -11.75
CA ARG A 108 -0.95 8.62 -10.34
C ARG A 108 -0.70 10.10 -10.08
N LEU A 109 -0.58 10.95 -11.10
CA LEU A 109 -0.46 12.41 -10.93
C LEU A 109 -1.70 13.05 -10.23
N GLN A 110 -2.82 12.33 -10.14
CA GLN A 110 -4.07 12.80 -9.51
C GLN A 110 -4.30 12.12 -8.14
N THR A 111 -3.31 12.15 -7.25
CA THR A 111 -3.46 11.57 -5.90
C THR A 111 -4.48 12.34 -5.06
N GLN A 112 -5.40 11.60 -4.42
CA GLN A 112 -6.35 12.19 -3.45
C GLN A 112 -5.59 12.46 -2.13
N PRO A 113 -5.70 13.68 -1.57
CA PRO A 113 -5.07 13.99 -0.28
C PRO A 113 -5.67 13.17 0.85
N LEU A 114 -4.83 12.70 1.76
CA LEU A 114 -5.26 12.06 3.00
C LEU A 114 -5.89 13.08 3.94
N LYS A 115 -6.86 12.66 4.79
CA LYS A 115 -7.33 13.52 5.88
C LYS A 115 -6.19 13.73 6.88
N LYS A 116 -5.93 14.98 7.27
CA LYS A 116 -4.85 15.39 8.20
C LYS A 116 -4.82 14.68 9.56
N ALA A 117 -5.88 13.96 9.93
CA ALA A 117 -5.97 13.22 11.20
C ALA A 117 -5.26 11.85 11.17
N ASN A 118 -4.83 11.38 10.01
CA ASN A 118 -4.22 10.07 9.85
C ASN A 118 -2.69 10.20 9.81
N ALA A 119 -1.99 9.29 10.48
CA ALA A 119 -0.54 9.16 10.29
C ALA A 119 -0.27 8.12 9.20
N LEU A 120 0.55 8.48 8.23
CA LEU A 120 0.94 7.65 7.10
C LEU A 120 2.43 7.33 7.17
N GLY A 121 2.74 6.04 7.35
CA GLY A 121 4.10 5.52 7.26
C GLY A 121 4.30 4.71 5.99
N ILE A 122 5.46 4.87 5.35
CA ILE A 122 5.79 4.18 4.12
C ILE A 122 7.09 3.38 4.30
N ILE A 123 7.03 2.10 3.96
CA ILE A 123 8.19 1.20 3.92
C ILE A 123 8.45 0.85 2.46
N ALA A 124 9.56 1.33 1.91
CA ALA A 124 10.03 0.99 0.58
C ALA A 124 11.05 -0.15 0.64
N GLY A 125 11.01 -1.06 -0.33
CA GLY A 125 12.05 -2.05 -0.55
C GLY A 125 13.13 -1.51 -1.50
N ASN A 126 14.37 -1.98 -1.37
CA ASN A 126 15.46 -1.65 -2.29
C ASN A 126 16.29 -2.87 -2.72
N ARG A 127 15.70 -4.04 -2.69
CA ARG A 127 16.28 -5.26 -3.26
C ARG A 127 15.32 -5.84 -4.28
N SER A 128 15.85 -6.31 -5.38
CA SER A 128 15.07 -6.96 -6.42
C SER A 128 15.45 -8.42 -6.57
N ILE A 129 14.44 -9.24 -6.87
CA ILE A 129 14.58 -10.62 -7.35
C ILE A 129 14.09 -10.74 -8.79
N ASP A 130 13.76 -9.63 -9.43
CA ASP A 130 13.28 -9.52 -10.81
C ASP A 130 14.17 -8.54 -11.60
N PRO A 131 15.30 -9.03 -12.15
CA PRO A 131 16.26 -8.17 -12.84
C PRO A 131 15.69 -7.52 -14.11
N ILE A 132 14.68 -8.14 -14.74
CA ILE A 132 14.04 -7.59 -15.93
C ILE A 132 13.22 -6.35 -15.57
N SER A 133 12.39 -6.44 -14.54
CA SER A 133 11.64 -5.27 -14.05
C SER A 133 12.57 -4.17 -13.53
N SER A 134 13.63 -4.53 -12.79
CA SER A 134 14.60 -3.54 -12.28
C SER A 134 15.38 -2.83 -13.38
N TRP A 135 15.57 -3.46 -14.53
CA TRP A 135 16.19 -2.78 -15.69
C TRP A 135 15.31 -1.65 -16.24
N LEU A 136 14.00 -1.74 -16.08
CA LEU A 136 13.04 -0.69 -16.47
C LEU A 136 12.90 0.43 -15.43
N ILE A 137 13.33 0.18 -14.17
CA ILE A 137 13.10 1.08 -13.06
C ILE A 137 14.36 1.92 -12.82
N PRO A 138 14.29 3.26 -12.87
CA PRO A 138 15.43 4.11 -12.56
C PRO A 138 15.72 4.16 -11.05
N GLY A 139 16.97 3.87 -10.66
CA GLY A 139 17.45 3.97 -9.29
C GLY A 139 17.12 2.76 -8.41
N PRO A 140 17.20 2.90 -7.07
CA PRO A 140 16.90 1.82 -6.15
C PRO A 140 15.45 1.39 -6.21
N ASP A 141 15.21 0.08 -6.29
CA ASP A 141 13.89 -0.51 -6.44
C ASP A 141 13.75 -1.85 -5.70
N ASP A 142 12.53 -2.33 -5.56
CA ASP A 142 12.20 -3.61 -4.95
C ASP A 142 11.85 -4.72 -5.97
N GLY A 143 12.03 -4.45 -7.24
CA GLY A 143 11.68 -5.32 -8.38
C GLY A 143 10.31 -5.00 -9.01
N LYS A 144 9.55 -4.05 -8.46
CA LYS A 144 8.25 -3.61 -8.99
C LYS A 144 8.05 -2.11 -8.89
N VAL A 145 8.58 -1.47 -7.85
CA VAL A 145 8.38 -0.05 -7.56
C VAL A 145 9.72 0.58 -7.18
N ALA A 146 10.07 1.70 -7.81
CA ALA A 146 11.20 2.51 -7.38
C ALA A 146 10.97 3.08 -5.98
N VAL A 147 12.03 3.16 -5.16
CA VAL A 147 11.95 3.82 -3.85
C VAL A 147 11.37 5.23 -3.97
N ALA A 148 11.79 5.99 -4.99
CA ALA A 148 11.30 7.34 -5.27
C ALA A 148 9.79 7.39 -5.57
N ARG A 149 9.21 6.31 -6.11
CA ARG A 149 7.78 6.23 -6.45
C ARG A 149 6.89 5.84 -5.27
N THR A 150 7.48 5.43 -4.15
CA THR A 150 6.70 5.09 -2.96
C THR A 150 6.28 6.30 -2.14
N VAL A 151 6.94 7.46 -2.29
CA VAL A 151 6.67 8.67 -1.50
C VAL A 151 5.26 9.21 -1.72
N HIS A 152 4.70 9.86 -0.69
CA HIS A 152 3.41 10.51 -0.69
C HIS A 152 3.52 11.86 0.04
N ASP A 153 2.84 12.90 -0.44
CA ASP A 153 2.98 14.25 0.12
C ASP A 153 2.54 14.34 1.59
N ASP A 154 1.53 13.56 1.97
CA ASP A 154 1.00 13.51 3.35
C ASP A 154 1.69 12.45 4.23
N MET A 155 2.82 11.86 3.82
CA MET A 155 3.52 10.88 4.66
C MET A 155 4.17 11.55 5.87
N ASP A 156 4.03 10.90 7.04
CA ASP A 156 4.67 11.34 8.28
C ASP A 156 6.10 10.78 8.40
N ASP A 157 6.32 9.58 7.91
CA ASP A 157 7.66 8.96 7.94
C ASP A 157 7.83 7.94 6.80
N HIS A 158 9.08 7.83 6.34
CA HIS A 158 9.49 6.93 5.26
C HIS A 158 10.79 6.22 5.60
N ILE A 159 10.83 4.90 5.40
CA ILE A 159 12.05 4.12 5.51
C ILE A 159 12.27 3.21 4.30
N VAL A 160 13.54 2.91 4.06
CA VAL A 160 13.98 1.96 3.03
C VAL A 160 14.55 0.72 3.69
N VAL A 161 14.10 -0.46 3.26
CA VAL A 161 14.56 -1.74 3.78
C VAL A 161 15.15 -2.61 2.67
N PRO A 162 16.18 -3.43 2.94
CA PRO A 162 16.79 -4.28 1.92
C PRO A 162 15.97 -5.56 1.68
N VAL A 163 14.73 -5.39 1.21
CA VAL A 163 13.74 -6.46 0.99
C VAL A 163 13.12 -6.28 -0.39
N ALA A 164 12.87 -7.39 -1.09
CA ALA A 164 12.20 -7.40 -2.39
C ALA A 164 10.68 -7.31 -2.24
N HIS A 165 10.01 -6.75 -3.25
CA HIS A 165 8.57 -6.46 -3.26
C HIS A 165 7.67 -7.58 -2.70
N PRO A 166 7.72 -8.82 -3.21
CA PRO A 166 6.83 -9.89 -2.75
C PRO A 166 7.18 -10.38 -1.33
N LEU A 167 8.34 -10.00 -0.80
CA LEU A 167 8.81 -10.41 0.51
C LEU A 167 8.53 -9.38 1.60
N LEU A 168 8.16 -8.14 1.25
CA LEU A 168 7.83 -7.09 2.23
C LEU A 168 6.81 -7.55 3.28
N PRO A 169 5.68 -8.18 2.91
CA PRO A 169 4.68 -8.63 3.89
C PRO A 169 5.13 -9.80 4.78
N ARG A 170 6.24 -10.46 4.42
CA ARG A 170 6.76 -11.65 5.13
C ARG A 170 8.03 -11.37 5.94
N SER A 171 8.62 -10.20 5.75
CA SER A 171 9.90 -9.83 6.39
C SER A 171 9.70 -9.49 7.86
N GLN A 172 10.44 -10.17 8.75
CA GLN A 172 10.43 -9.85 10.18
C GLN A 172 10.88 -8.40 10.45
N LYS A 173 11.85 -7.90 9.67
CA LYS A 173 12.31 -6.50 9.77
C LYS A 173 11.17 -5.53 9.47
N VAL A 174 10.37 -5.81 8.43
CA VAL A 174 9.18 -5.02 8.09
C VAL A 174 8.11 -5.11 9.18
N HIS A 175 7.86 -6.31 9.70
CA HIS A 175 6.90 -6.52 10.79
C HIS A 175 7.22 -5.68 12.04
N ASN A 176 8.50 -5.62 12.43
CA ASN A 176 8.95 -4.84 13.57
C ASN A 176 8.73 -3.33 13.34
N GLN A 177 9.03 -2.85 12.14
CA GLN A 177 8.79 -1.46 11.75
C GLN A 177 7.30 -1.12 11.73
N VAL A 178 6.45 -2.01 11.17
CA VAL A 178 4.98 -1.85 11.18
C VAL A 178 4.47 -1.71 12.61
N LEU A 179 4.83 -2.62 13.51
CA LEU A 179 4.38 -2.57 14.91
C LEU A 179 4.83 -1.28 15.60
N TYR A 180 6.07 -0.89 15.39
CA TYR A 180 6.59 0.34 15.97
C TYR A 180 5.85 1.58 15.45
N PHE A 181 5.60 1.66 14.15
CA PHE A 181 4.83 2.76 13.57
C PHE A 181 3.40 2.79 14.07
N LEU A 182 2.73 1.63 14.18
CA LEU A 182 1.38 1.54 14.72
C LEU A 182 1.26 2.03 16.18
N GLN A 183 2.35 2.10 16.92
CA GLN A 183 2.41 2.58 18.30
C GLN A 183 2.89 4.03 18.40
N ASN A 184 3.83 4.46 17.55
CA ASN A 184 4.59 5.69 17.73
C ASN A 184 4.42 6.73 16.62
N SER A 185 3.78 6.40 15.48
CA SER A 185 3.65 7.24 14.27
C SER A 185 5.00 7.61 13.61
N THR A 186 6.04 6.86 13.90
CA THR A 186 7.38 6.97 13.30
C THR A 186 8.02 5.60 13.23
N PHE A 187 9.04 5.43 12.39
CA PHE A 187 9.82 4.20 12.30
C PHE A 187 11.06 4.23 13.19
N ILE A 188 11.60 3.05 13.47
CA ILE A 188 12.93 2.92 14.10
C ILE A 188 13.97 3.32 13.05
N LYS A 189 14.80 4.32 13.35
CA LYS A 189 15.92 4.77 12.52
C LYS A 189 17.17 3.92 12.76
#